data_7b5648257fc147b2dad582481f76a743
#
_entry.id   7b5648257fc147b2dad582481f76a743
#
_cell.length_a   1.000
_cell.length_b   1.000
_cell.length_c   1.000
_cell.angle_alpha   90.00
_cell.angle_beta   90.00
_cell.angle_gamma   90.00
#
_symmetry.space_group_name_H-M   'P 1'
#
loop_
_entity.id
_entity.type
_entity.pdbx_description
1 polymer ?
#
loop_
_entity_poly.entity_id
_entity_poly.type
_entity_poly.pdbx_seq_one_letter_code
_entity_poly.pdbx_strand_id
1 'polypeptide(L)'
;MNIISTRMAVQGVVGASFHDPAVLVGWMGCVQAQDFAMAKWGVGLRLGAGSSRGGGVTDAAVDAAFNSGAILRTHVLRPTWHFVLPADIGWMLRLSAPRIRGFCVPYHRQLGIDAAVLRKSRKVMLAALQDGGFLTRVEIASLLKRAKLDTGDIRMNFLMMDAELEGLVCSGPRRGKQFTYALLASRVAASLGGSASLDLSGDAALGELARRYFLSRGPATVNDFAWWGGMTLGQAKRGLEVVKGELTAAVFDGVEYWFGTDVNAARPGSGVAASLPAALLLPAYDELTVGYTDRSAILPPAFEKASFSGLKPAVVVNGRIVGIWRRVVVKGKVVVELTLFEKVSKTAMAAIEKEARRYGRFLAEGVEVRVTTGRHY
;
A
#
# COMPACT_ATOMS: atom_id res chain seq x y z
N MET A 1 13.52 -9.01 21.93
CA MET A 1 13.08 -9.03 20.51
C MET A 1 13.43 -7.67 19.90
N ASN A 2 13.95 -7.63 18.67
CA ASN A 2 14.18 -6.36 17.97
C ASN A 2 12.95 -6.03 17.12
N ILE A 3 12.22 -4.96 17.46
CA ILE A 3 10.95 -4.57 16.82
C ILE A 3 11.11 -4.42 15.31
N ILE A 4 12.13 -3.70 14.84
CA ILE A 4 12.27 -3.43 13.39
C ILE A 4 12.65 -4.70 12.61
N SER A 5 13.52 -5.57 13.14
CA SER A 5 13.87 -6.81 12.45
C SER A 5 12.65 -7.73 12.34
N THR A 6 11.82 -7.81 13.38
CA THR A 6 10.57 -8.58 13.37
C THR A 6 9.58 -8.00 12.35
N ARG A 7 9.36 -6.68 12.35
CA ARG A 7 8.48 -6.00 11.36
C ARG A 7 8.95 -6.27 9.92
N MET A 8 10.24 -6.18 9.65
CA MET A 8 10.82 -6.48 8.32
C MET A 8 10.60 -7.93 7.93
N ALA A 9 10.73 -8.85 8.89
CA ALA A 9 10.52 -10.26 8.65
C ALA A 9 9.06 -10.58 8.32
N VAL A 10 8.10 -10.19 9.17
CA VAL A 10 6.66 -10.51 8.94
C VAL A 10 6.07 -9.81 7.72
N GLN A 11 6.63 -8.64 7.33
CA GLN A 11 6.26 -7.95 6.09
C GLN A 11 6.91 -8.53 4.82
N GLY A 12 7.77 -9.52 4.93
CA GLY A 12 8.41 -10.12 3.76
C GLY A 12 9.61 -9.36 3.20
N VAL A 13 10.08 -8.30 3.86
CA VAL A 13 11.26 -7.53 3.41
C VAL A 13 12.55 -8.34 3.57
N VAL A 14 12.59 -9.20 4.58
CA VAL A 14 13.70 -10.11 4.86
C VAL A 14 13.20 -11.54 4.78
N GLY A 15 14.03 -12.44 4.23
CA GLY A 15 13.71 -13.87 4.11
C GLY A 15 12.67 -14.20 3.04
N ALA A 16 12.43 -13.33 2.07
CA ALA A 16 11.63 -13.44 0.83
C ALA A 16 10.81 -14.75 0.66
N SER A 17 9.66 -14.83 1.31
CA SER A 17 8.80 -16.02 1.31
C SER A 17 7.58 -15.89 0.39
N PHE A 18 7.36 -14.71 -0.17
CA PHE A 18 6.28 -14.50 -1.12
C PHE A 18 6.83 -14.54 -2.55
N HIS A 19 6.08 -15.16 -3.45
CA HIS A 19 6.44 -15.30 -4.87
C HIS A 19 5.35 -14.75 -5.81
N ASP A 20 4.20 -14.41 -5.25
CA ASP A 20 3.03 -13.93 -5.98
C ASP A 20 2.51 -12.62 -5.37
N PRO A 21 2.26 -11.57 -6.18
CA PRO A 21 1.72 -10.30 -5.70
C PRO A 21 0.39 -10.40 -4.96
N ALA A 22 -0.52 -11.28 -5.40
CA ALA A 22 -1.84 -11.43 -4.76
C ALA A 22 -1.70 -12.12 -3.40
N VAL A 23 -0.84 -13.13 -3.28
CA VAL A 23 -0.55 -13.78 -1.99
C VAL A 23 0.02 -12.78 -0.98
N LEU A 24 0.96 -11.93 -1.41
CA LEU A 24 1.50 -10.87 -0.56
C LEU A 24 0.42 -9.85 -0.15
N VAL A 25 -0.38 -9.35 -1.10
CA VAL A 25 -1.44 -8.38 -0.81
C VAL A 25 -2.48 -8.99 0.15
N GLY A 26 -2.83 -10.27 -0.03
CA GLY A 26 -3.71 -10.99 0.89
C GLY A 26 -3.13 -11.11 2.29
N TRP A 27 -1.85 -11.47 2.42
CA TRP A 27 -1.15 -11.50 3.71
C TRP A 27 -1.15 -10.15 4.41
N MET A 28 -0.85 -9.08 3.66
CA MET A 28 -0.84 -7.72 4.17
C MET A 28 -2.25 -7.15 4.43
N GLY A 29 -3.31 -7.83 3.97
CA GLY A 29 -4.69 -7.34 3.95
C GLY A 29 -4.93 -6.31 2.86
N CYS A 30 -4.13 -5.27 2.84
CA CYS A 30 -4.00 -4.33 1.74
C CYS A 30 -2.61 -3.67 1.78
N VAL A 31 -2.21 -3.04 0.68
CA VAL A 31 -0.94 -2.32 0.54
C VAL A 31 -1.23 -0.92 -0.01
N GLN A 32 -0.68 0.08 0.63
CA GLN A 32 -0.84 1.46 0.21
C GLN A 32 -0.31 1.66 -1.22
N ALA A 33 -1.14 2.26 -2.09
CA ALA A 33 -0.86 2.39 -3.52
C ALA A 33 -1.16 3.79 -4.08
N GLN A 34 -0.99 4.84 -3.25
CA GLN A 34 -1.18 6.23 -3.68
C GLN A 34 -0.24 6.58 -4.82
N ASP A 35 1.04 6.26 -4.70
CA ASP A 35 1.99 6.25 -5.79
C ASP A 35 2.08 4.83 -6.37
N PHE A 36 1.46 4.63 -7.53
CA PHE A 36 1.35 3.31 -8.16
C PHE A 36 2.71 2.70 -8.49
N ALA A 37 3.64 3.49 -9.02
CA ALA A 37 4.96 2.98 -9.39
C ALA A 37 5.77 2.57 -8.16
N MET A 38 5.70 3.39 -7.10
CA MET A 38 6.36 3.09 -5.83
C MET A 38 5.68 1.93 -5.10
N ALA A 39 4.36 1.81 -5.16
CA ALA A 39 3.63 0.67 -4.59
C ALA A 39 4.03 -0.66 -5.26
N LYS A 40 4.22 -0.68 -6.58
CA LYS A 40 4.75 -1.86 -7.28
C LYS A 40 6.14 -2.24 -6.76
N TRP A 41 7.01 -1.25 -6.54
CA TRP A 41 8.32 -1.51 -5.93
C TRP A 41 8.17 -2.02 -4.48
N GLY A 42 7.25 -1.48 -3.69
CA GLY A 42 6.94 -1.98 -2.34
C GLY A 42 6.52 -3.44 -2.33
N VAL A 43 5.72 -3.87 -3.31
CA VAL A 43 5.41 -5.28 -3.56
C VAL A 43 6.67 -6.04 -3.97
N GLY A 44 7.43 -5.56 -4.96
CA GLY A 44 8.65 -6.19 -5.45
C GLY A 44 9.74 -6.37 -4.40
N LEU A 45 9.85 -5.45 -3.43
CA LEU A 45 10.76 -5.58 -2.29
C LEU A 45 10.50 -6.81 -1.43
N ARG A 46 9.22 -7.23 -1.34
CA ARG A 46 8.73 -8.31 -0.47
C ARG A 46 8.62 -9.65 -1.18
N LEU A 47 8.80 -9.65 -2.50
CA LEU A 47 8.75 -10.88 -3.29
C LEU A 47 10.16 -11.43 -3.51
N GLY A 48 10.32 -12.71 -3.26
CA GLY A 48 11.55 -13.45 -3.50
C GLY A 48 11.82 -13.67 -4.98
N ALA A 49 12.99 -14.20 -5.29
CA ALA A 49 13.26 -14.73 -6.60
C ALA A 49 12.26 -15.87 -6.86
N GLY A 50 11.34 -15.66 -7.80
CA GLY A 50 10.44 -16.72 -8.26
C GLY A 50 11.24 -17.88 -8.84
N SER A 51 10.60 -19.02 -9.06
CA SER A 51 11.17 -20.26 -9.61
C SER A 51 11.83 -20.13 -11.00
N SER A 52 11.79 -18.98 -11.63
CA SER A 52 12.45 -18.67 -12.89
C SER A 52 13.92 -18.27 -12.65
N ARG A 53 14.80 -19.24 -12.90
CA ARG A 53 16.28 -19.15 -13.07
C ARG A 53 16.88 -17.74 -12.86
N GLY A 54 17.04 -17.31 -11.59
CA GLY A 54 17.88 -16.15 -11.24
C GLY A 54 17.28 -14.75 -11.36
N GLY A 55 16.01 -14.59 -11.78
CA GLY A 55 15.34 -13.30 -11.87
C GLY A 55 14.33 -13.09 -10.73
N GLY A 56 14.50 -12.03 -9.93
CA GLY A 56 13.48 -11.56 -8.98
C GLY A 56 12.19 -11.13 -9.72
N VAL A 57 11.11 -10.92 -8.97
CA VAL A 57 9.86 -10.40 -9.54
C VAL A 57 10.10 -9.04 -10.19
N THR A 58 9.53 -8.83 -11.37
CA THR A 58 9.68 -7.59 -12.15
C THR A 58 8.48 -6.67 -11.98
N ASP A 59 8.66 -5.41 -12.33
CA ASP A 59 7.61 -4.40 -12.45
C ASP A 59 6.45 -4.87 -13.35
N ALA A 60 6.80 -5.53 -14.47
CA ALA A 60 5.83 -6.11 -15.40
C ALA A 60 5.01 -7.26 -14.79
N ALA A 61 5.58 -8.03 -13.85
CA ALA A 61 4.84 -9.10 -13.18
C ALA A 61 3.76 -8.52 -12.23
N VAL A 62 4.08 -7.41 -11.54
CA VAL A 62 3.08 -6.71 -10.71
C VAL A 62 2.03 -6.04 -11.60
N ASP A 63 2.42 -5.45 -12.73
CA ASP A 63 1.46 -4.93 -13.73
C ASP A 63 0.55 -6.05 -14.28
N ALA A 64 1.06 -7.24 -14.51
CA ALA A 64 0.27 -8.39 -14.95
C ALA A 64 -0.78 -8.79 -13.91
N ALA A 65 -0.41 -8.88 -12.62
CA ALA A 65 -1.35 -9.15 -11.52
C ALA A 65 -2.44 -8.06 -11.39
N PHE A 66 -2.06 -6.81 -11.57
CA PHE A 66 -3.01 -5.68 -11.59
C PHE A 66 -3.93 -5.73 -12.81
N ASN A 67 -3.40 -5.95 -14.01
CA ASN A 67 -4.18 -5.95 -15.24
C ASN A 67 -5.13 -7.14 -15.32
N SER A 68 -4.74 -8.32 -14.85
CA SER A 68 -5.62 -9.50 -14.77
C SER A 68 -6.73 -9.33 -13.72
N GLY A 69 -6.52 -8.49 -12.69
CA GLY A 69 -7.41 -8.31 -11.56
C GLY A 69 -7.11 -9.22 -10.38
N ALA A 70 -6.00 -9.95 -10.39
CA ALA A 70 -5.52 -10.68 -9.22
C ALA A 70 -5.31 -9.77 -8.02
N ILE A 71 -4.93 -8.51 -8.27
CA ILE A 71 -4.98 -7.40 -7.31
C ILE A 71 -5.78 -6.24 -7.91
N LEU A 72 -6.58 -5.58 -7.09
CA LEU A 72 -7.38 -4.41 -7.46
C LEU A 72 -6.85 -3.17 -6.73
N ARG A 73 -7.16 -1.99 -7.25
CA ARG A 73 -6.80 -0.71 -6.61
C ARG A 73 -8.04 0.13 -6.40
N THR A 74 -8.27 0.58 -5.18
CA THR A 74 -9.41 1.39 -4.79
C THR A 74 -9.11 2.22 -3.55
N HIS A 75 -9.96 3.19 -3.22
CA HIS A 75 -9.91 3.89 -1.93
C HIS A 75 -10.50 2.99 -0.85
N VAL A 76 -9.67 2.53 0.07
CA VAL A 76 -10.13 1.77 1.24
C VAL A 76 -9.30 2.15 2.48
N LEU A 77 -9.83 1.93 3.68
CA LEU A 77 -9.30 2.27 4.99
C LEU A 77 -9.11 3.77 5.22
N ARG A 78 -8.40 4.44 4.35
CA ARG A 78 -8.09 5.89 4.35
C ARG A 78 -8.43 6.50 3.00
N PRO A 79 -8.53 7.84 2.86
CA PRO A 79 -8.82 8.49 1.57
C PRO A 79 -7.60 8.44 0.62
N THR A 80 -6.99 7.28 0.49
CA THR A 80 -5.85 6.97 -0.39
C THR A 80 -6.08 5.64 -1.09
N TRP A 81 -5.51 5.47 -2.28
CA TRP A 81 -5.59 4.20 -2.99
C TRP A 81 -4.76 3.11 -2.32
N HIS A 82 -5.31 1.89 -2.28
CA HIS A 82 -4.62 0.69 -1.83
C HIS A 82 -4.77 -0.43 -2.85
N PHE A 83 -3.77 -1.32 -2.92
CA PHE A 83 -3.95 -2.64 -3.50
C PHE A 83 -4.70 -3.53 -2.52
N VAL A 84 -5.66 -4.30 -3.03
CA VAL A 84 -6.53 -5.19 -2.25
C VAL A 84 -6.92 -6.39 -3.10
N LEU A 85 -7.24 -7.52 -2.47
CA LEU A 85 -7.74 -8.69 -3.19
C LEU A 85 -9.20 -8.50 -3.63
N PRO A 86 -9.60 -9.10 -4.77
CA PRO A 86 -11.01 -9.17 -5.17
C PRO A 86 -11.92 -9.76 -4.09
N ALA A 87 -11.45 -10.78 -3.37
CA ALA A 87 -12.21 -11.41 -2.28
C ALA A 87 -12.48 -10.49 -1.10
N ASP A 88 -11.64 -9.47 -0.90
CA ASP A 88 -11.64 -8.61 0.29
C ASP A 88 -12.27 -7.24 0.05
N ILE A 89 -12.24 -6.75 -1.18
CA ILE A 89 -12.59 -5.36 -1.51
C ILE A 89 -14.00 -4.97 -1.01
N GLY A 90 -14.96 -5.88 -1.10
CA GLY A 90 -16.35 -5.62 -0.72
C GLY A 90 -16.51 -5.33 0.78
N TRP A 91 -15.99 -6.20 1.64
CA TRP A 91 -16.13 -6.01 3.08
C TRP A 91 -15.25 -4.86 3.60
N MET A 92 -14.05 -4.65 3.01
CA MET A 92 -13.20 -3.53 3.37
C MET A 92 -13.84 -2.18 3.01
N LEU A 93 -14.50 -2.08 1.87
CA LEU A 93 -15.27 -0.88 1.51
C LEU A 93 -16.41 -0.63 2.49
N ARG A 94 -17.21 -1.66 2.82
CA ARG A 94 -18.30 -1.53 3.79
C ARG A 94 -17.79 -1.03 5.15
N LEU A 95 -16.63 -1.52 5.59
CA LEU A 95 -16.04 -1.13 6.86
C LEU A 95 -15.53 0.31 6.87
N SER A 96 -14.88 0.77 5.80
CA SER A 96 -14.14 2.03 5.77
C SER A 96 -14.85 3.20 5.09
N ALA A 97 -15.75 2.93 4.13
CA ALA A 97 -16.41 3.98 3.35
C ALA A 97 -17.18 5.02 4.19
N PRO A 98 -17.91 4.67 5.28
CA PRO A 98 -18.61 5.67 6.07
C PRO A 98 -17.67 6.75 6.62
N ARG A 99 -16.50 6.36 7.10
CA ARG A 99 -15.52 7.30 7.65
C ARG A 99 -14.84 8.14 6.56
N ILE A 100 -14.49 7.54 5.42
CA ILE A 100 -13.90 8.27 4.30
C ILE A 100 -14.90 9.28 3.74
N ARG A 101 -16.17 8.93 3.64
CA ARG A 101 -17.25 9.88 3.24
C ARG A 101 -17.35 11.05 4.21
N GLY A 102 -17.26 10.79 5.52
CA GLY A 102 -17.22 11.86 6.52
C GLY A 102 -16.06 12.84 6.29
N PHE A 103 -14.88 12.32 5.94
CA PHE A 103 -13.74 13.13 5.56
C PHE A 103 -14.00 13.98 4.29
N CYS A 104 -14.78 13.46 3.34
CA CYS A 104 -15.10 14.18 2.09
C CYS A 104 -16.14 15.31 2.25
N VAL A 105 -16.96 15.31 3.31
CA VAL A 105 -18.07 16.26 3.49
C VAL A 105 -17.66 17.74 3.36
N PRO A 106 -16.59 18.23 4.01
CA PRO A 106 -16.17 19.63 3.85
C PRO A 106 -15.80 19.99 2.42
N TYR A 107 -15.12 19.09 1.73
CA TYR A 107 -14.71 19.27 0.33
C TYR A 107 -15.91 19.24 -0.60
N HIS A 108 -16.88 18.34 -0.40
CA HIS A 108 -18.11 18.27 -1.16
C HIS A 108 -18.88 19.59 -1.05
N ARG A 109 -18.98 20.15 0.17
CA ARG A 109 -19.64 21.46 0.39
C ARG A 109 -18.91 22.58 -0.35
N GLN A 110 -17.60 22.66 -0.23
CA GLN A 110 -16.77 23.67 -0.90
C GLN A 110 -16.87 23.59 -2.42
N LEU A 111 -16.97 22.38 -2.97
CA LEU A 111 -17.00 22.11 -4.41
C LEU A 111 -18.42 22.09 -4.97
N GLY A 112 -19.47 22.32 -4.18
CA GLY A 112 -20.84 22.22 -4.64
C GLY A 112 -21.23 20.81 -5.12
N ILE A 113 -20.69 19.75 -4.49
CA ILE A 113 -21.02 18.36 -4.76
C ILE A 113 -22.09 17.93 -3.77
N ASP A 114 -23.34 17.98 -4.17
CA ASP A 114 -24.47 17.52 -3.37
C ASP A 114 -24.86 16.05 -3.69
N ALA A 115 -25.86 15.55 -2.98
CA ALA A 115 -26.37 14.20 -3.17
C ALA A 115 -26.95 13.97 -4.58
N ALA A 116 -27.48 15.01 -5.24
CA ALA A 116 -28.03 14.90 -6.60
C ALA A 116 -26.89 14.75 -7.62
N VAL A 117 -25.83 15.54 -7.47
CA VAL A 117 -24.58 15.43 -8.26
C VAL A 117 -23.99 14.03 -8.13
N LEU A 118 -23.85 13.51 -6.91
CA LEU A 118 -23.30 12.18 -6.67
C LEU A 118 -24.16 11.06 -7.29
N ARG A 119 -25.47 11.10 -7.08
CA ARG A 119 -26.38 10.11 -7.70
C ARG A 119 -26.31 10.15 -9.22
N LYS A 120 -26.32 11.36 -9.82
CA LYS A 120 -26.24 11.53 -11.27
C LYS A 120 -24.91 11.02 -11.83
N SER A 121 -23.79 11.33 -11.17
CA SER A 121 -22.47 10.87 -11.61
C SER A 121 -22.36 9.33 -11.58
N ARG A 122 -22.85 8.70 -10.51
CA ARG A 122 -22.89 7.23 -10.38
C ARG A 122 -23.74 6.59 -11.48
N LYS A 123 -24.93 7.15 -11.77
CA LYS A 123 -25.81 6.67 -12.84
C LYS A 123 -25.12 6.71 -14.21
N VAL A 124 -24.40 7.81 -14.51
CA VAL A 124 -23.66 7.96 -15.77
C VAL A 124 -22.52 6.95 -15.87
N MET A 125 -21.75 6.76 -14.79
CA MET A 125 -20.65 5.79 -14.78
C MET A 125 -21.16 4.36 -14.91
N LEU A 126 -22.24 4.01 -14.19
CA LEU A 126 -22.85 2.68 -14.26
C LEU A 126 -23.29 2.37 -15.70
N ALA A 127 -24.05 3.26 -16.32
CA ALA A 127 -24.53 3.07 -17.70
C ALA A 127 -23.39 2.92 -18.72
N ALA A 128 -22.28 3.63 -18.50
CA ALA A 128 -21.15 3.60 -19.41
C ALA A 128 -20.22 2.36 -19.24
N LEU A 129 -20.30 1.67 -18.11
CA LEU A 129 -19.44 0.53 -17.79
C LEU A 129 -20.20 -0.81 -17.75
N GLN A 130 -21.55 -0.80 -17.89
CA GLN A 130 -22.39 -2.01 -17.73
C GLN A 130 -22.07 -3.14 -18.71
N ASP A 131 -21.55 -2.83 -19.91
CA ASP A 131 -21.23 -3.81 -20.94
C ASP A 131 -19.81 -4.42 -20.77
N GLY A 132 -19.24 -4.33 -19.56
CA GLY A 132 -17.92 -4.85 -19.24
C GLY A 132 -16.74 -4.02 -19.77
N GLY A 133 -17.02 -2.78 -20.18
CA GLY A 133 -16.01 -1.85 -20.71
C GLY A 133 -15.03 -1.35 -19.67
N PHE A 134 -13.88 -0.90 -20.16
CA PHE A 134 -12.86 -0.23 -19.36
C PHE A 134 -12.70 1.20 -19.86
N LEU A 135 -12.98 2.19 -19.02
CA LEU A 135 -12.89 3.60 -19.37
C LEU A 135 -11.76 4.30 -18.61
N THR A 136 -11.01 5.11 -19.33
CA THR A 136 -10.03 6.00 -18.71
C THR A 136 -10.72 7.12 -17.95
N ARG A 137 -9.99 7.75 -17.04
CA ARG A 137 -10.49 8.92 -16.32
C ARG A 137 -10.96 10.06 -17.26
N VAL A 138 -10.26 10.25 -18.40
CA VAL A 138 -10.59 11.26 -19.41
C VAL A 138 -11.90 10.92 -20.09
N GLU A 139 -12.11 9.66 -20.48
CA GLU A 139 -13.37 9.19 -21.08
C GLU A 139 -14.54 9.36 -20.11
N ILE A 140 -14.38 8.97 -18.84
CA ILE A 140 -15.42 9.19 -17.81
C ILE A 140 -15.69 10.69 -17.62
N ALA A 141 -14.67 11.54 -17.53
CA ALA A 141 -14.86 12.98 -17.41
C ALA A 141 -15.64 13.55 -18.59
N SER A 142 -15.39 13.08 -19.81
CA SER A 142 -16.12 13.48 -21.02
C SER A 142 -17.60 13.07 -20.96
N LEU A 143 -17.91 11.88 -20.44
CA LEU A 143 -19.28 11.40 -20.24
C LEU A 143 -20.03 12.25 -19.19
N LEU A 144 -19.38 12.55 -18.08
CA LEU A 144 -19.95 13.38 -17.02
C LEU A 144 -20.22 14.81 -17.52
N LYS A 145 -19.31 15.41 -18.29
CA LYS A 145 -19.51 16.73 -18.92
C LYS A 145 -20.71 16.73 -19.88
N ARG A 146 -20.87 15.70 -20.72
CA ARG A 146 -22.06 15.54 -21.58
C ARG A 146 -23.34 15.47 -20.77
N ALA A 147 -23.29 14.86 -19.60
CA ALA A 147 -24.40 14.83 -18.65
C ALA A 147 -24.54 16.14 -17.84
N LYS A 148 -23.87 17.24 -18.24
CA LYS A 148 -23.89 18.55 -17.55
C LYS A 148 -23.46 18.46 -16.09
N LEU A 149 -22.44 17.64 -15.80
CA LEU A 149 -21.73 17.60 -14.52
C LEU A 149 -20.37 18.26 -14.69
N ASP A 150 -20.05 19.18 -13.81
CA ASP A 150 -18.73 19.80 -13.77
C ASP A 150 -17.69 18.81 -13.22
N THR A 151 -16.59 18.68 -13.95
CA THR A 151 -15.46 17.78 -13.63
C THR A 151 -14.14 18.55 -13.50
N GLY A 152 -14.22 19.87 -13.39
CA GLY A 152 -13.05 20.75 -13.22
C GLY A 152 -12.37 20.57 -11.88
N ASP A 153 -11.17 21.12 -11.78
CA ASP A 153 -10.35 21.11 -10.57
C ASP A 153 -10.24 19.69 -9.94
N ILE A 154 -10.39 19.66 -8.62
CA ILE A 154 -10.37 18.40 -7.86
C ILE A 154 -11.74 17.70 -7.80
N ARG A 155 -12.82 18.26 -8.40
CA ARG A 155 -14.17 17.66 -8.38
C ARG A 155 -14.15 16.22 -8.90
N MET A 156 -13.45 16.00 -10.02
CA MET A 156 -13.32 14.65 -10.60
C MET A 156 -12.71 13.64 -9.63
N ASN A 157 -11.81 14.06 -8.72
CA ASN A 157 -11.26 13.17 -7.69
C ASN A 157 -12.36 12.68 -6.75
N PHE A 158 -13.21 13.59 -6.28
CA PHE A 158 -14.28 13.26 -5.35
C PHE A 158 -15.42 12.46 -6.00
N LEU A 159 -15.76 12.74 -7.27
CA LEU A 159 -16.75 11.95 -8.01
C LEU A 159 -16.28 10.50 -8.22
N MET A 160 -15.01 10.30 -8.56
CA MET A 160 -14.44 8.96 -8.70
C MET A 160 -14.33 8.25 -7.35
N MET A 161 -13.84 8.95 -6.31
CA MET A 161 -13.76 8.39 -4.95
C MET A 161 -15.13 7.98 -4.44
N ASP A 162 -16.18 8.79 -4.64
CA ASP A 162 -17.53 8.43 -4.26
C ASP A 162 -18.00 7.14 -4.95
N ALA A 163 -17.75 7.01 -6.25
CA ALA A 163 -18.12 5.81 -7.01
C ALA A 163 -17.35 4.56 -6.53
N GLU A 164 -16.07 4.70 -6.14
CA GLU A 164 -15.30 3.62 -5.53
C GLU A 164 -15.82 3.27 -4.13
N LEU A 165 -16.14 4.25 -3.29
CA LEU A 165 -16.67 4.05 -1.94
C LEU A 165 -18.08 3.46 -1.93
N GLU A 166 -18.86 3.66 -3.00
CA GLU A 166 -20.15 2.96 -3.20
C GLU A 166 -19.96 1.51 -3.63
N GLY A 167 -18.74 1.08 -3.92
CA GLY A 167 -18.50 -0.23 -4.48
C GLY A 167 -19.01 -0.36 -5.93
N LEU A 168 -19.18 0.77 -6.64
CA LEU A 168 -19.62 0.77 -8.02
C LEU A 168 -18.48 0.50 -8.99
N VAL A 169 -17.33 1.14 -8.79
CA VAL A 169 -16.17 1.03 -9.66
C VAL A 169 -14.91 0.68 -8.87
N CYS A 170 -13.95 0.07 -9.55
CA CYS A 170 -12.58 -0.10 -9.10
C CYS A 170 -11.63 0.07 -10.30
N SER A 171 -10.33 -0.16 -10.09
CA SER A 171 -9.36 -0.18 -11.18
C SER A 171 -9.69 -1.25 -12.21
N GLY A 172 -9.66 -0.87 -13.49
CA GLY A 172 -9.55 -1.77 -14.63
C GLY A 172 -8.10 -2.01 -15.03
N PRO A 173 -7.83 -2.82 -16.07
CA PRO A 173 -6.50 -2.98 -16.64
C PRO A 173 -5.98 -1.66 -17.20
N ARG A 174 -4.68 -1.47 -17.20
CA ARG A 174 -4.07 -0.25 -17.77
C ARG A 174 -4.18 -0.27 -19.30
N ARG A 175 -4.39 0.91 -19.87
CA ARG A 175 -4.31 1.14 -21.31
C ARG A 175 -3.04 1.97 -21.60
N GLY A 176 -1.94 1.28 -21.86
CA GLY A 176 -0.62 1.92 -21.89
C GLY A 176 -0.25 2.52 -20.52
N LYS A 177 0.01 3.84 -20.48
CA LYS A 177 0.32 4.56 -19.23
C LYS A 177 -0.93 5.03 -18.48
N GLN A 178 -2.12 4.90 -19.04
CA GLN A 178 -3.37 5.40 -18.44
C GLN A 178 -4.03 4.33 -17.55
N PHE A 179 -4.60 4.78 -16.43
CA PHE A 179 -5.49 3.95 -15.63
C PHE A 179 -6.87 3.91 -16.27
N THR A 180 -7.52 2.76 -16.19
CA THR A 180 -8.92 2.59 -16.51
C THR A 180 -9.71 2.22 -15.25
N TYR A 181 -11.02 2.34 -15.35
CA TYR A 181 -11.99 1.95 -14.34
C TYR A 181 -12.94 0.91 -14.93
N ALA A 182 -13.40 0.01 -14.09
CA ALA A 182 -14.36 -1.04 -14.41
C ALA A 182 -15.47 -1.08 -13.36
N LEU A 183 -16.60 -1.72 -13.66
CA LEU A 183 -17.56 -2.07 -12.62
C LEU A 183 -16.93 -3.06 -11.65
N LEU A 184 -17.05 -2.77 -10.36
CA LEU A 184 -16.49 -3.61 -9.31
C LEU A 184 -17.05 -5.04 -9.37
N ALA A 185 -18.37 -5.17 -9.49
CA ALA A 185 -19.04 -6.48 -9.54
C ALA A 185 -18.51 -7.35 -10.67
N SER A 186 -18.40 -6.81 -11.90
CA SER A 186 -17.87 -7.54 -13.06
C SER A 186 -16.39 -7.91 -12.88
N ARG A 187 -15.60 -6.98 -12.32
CA ARG A 187 -14.17 -7.20 -12.13
C ARG A 187 -13.90 -8.27 -11.07
N VAL A 188 -14.65 -8.25 -9.96
CA VAL A 188 -14.56 -9.24 -8.89
C VAL A 188 -15.02 -10.61 -9.39
N ALA A 189 -16.17 -10.70 -10.08
CA ALA A 189 -16.67 -11.95 -10.64
C ALA A 189 -15.67 -12.61 -11.60
N ALA A 190 -15.09 -11.82 -12.52
CA ALA A 190 -14.08 -12.29 -13.46
C ALA A 190 -12.80 -12.79 -12.75
N SER A 191 -12.39 -12.11 -11.67
CA SER A 191 -11.17 -12.44 -10.93
C SER A 191 -11.34 -13.66 -10.01
N LEU A 192 -12.52 -13.87 -9.43
CA LEU A 192 -12.79 -14.97 -8.51
C LEU A 192 -13.15 -16.29 -9.21
N GLY A 193 -13.52 -16.25 -10.50
CA GLY A 193 -13.83 -17.48 -11.26
C GLY A 193 -14.92 -18.36 -10.63
N GLY A 194 -15.88 -17.76 -9.91
CA GLY A 194 -16.93 -18.46 -9.18
C GLY A 194 -16.63 -18.70 -7.69
N SER A 195 -15.43 -18.40 -7.21
CA SER A 195 -15.16 -18.40 -5.75
C SER A 195 -15.92 -17.28 -5.04
N ALA A 196 -16.32 -17.49 -3.79
CA ALA A 196 -17.05 -16.50 -3.01
C ALA A 196 -16.09 -15.37 -2.52
N SER A 197 -16.56 -14.14 -2.55
CA SER A 197 -15.96 -13.05 -1.77
C SER A 197 -16.30 -13.24 -0.29
N LEU A 198 -15.42 -12.74 0.59
CA LEU A 198 -15.71 -12.73 2.02
C LEU A 198 -16.84 -11.73 2.31
N ASP A 199 -17.89 -12.21 3.01
CA ASP A 199 -18.99 -11.36 3.45
C ASP A 199 -18.89 -11.07 4.94
N LEU A 200 -17.98 -10.16 5.30
CA LEU A 200 -17.72 -9.76 6.67
C LEU A 200 -18.35 -8.40 6.96
N SER A 201 -18.87 -8.25 8.19
CA SER A 201 -19.44 -7.00 8.70
C SER A 201 -19.25 -6.85 10.20
N GLY A 202 -19.46 -5.66 10.75
CA GLY A 202 -19.39 -5.40 12.19
C GLY A 202 -18.07 -5.85 12.83
N ASP A 203 -18.14 -6.53 13.95
CA ASP A 203 -16.98 -6.96 14.70
C ASP A 203 -16.18 -8.08 14.01
N ALA A 204 -16.84 -8.92 13.19
CA ALA A 204 -16.14 -9.92 12.39
C ALA A 204 -15.19 -9.26 11.35
N ALA A 205 -15.63 -8.18 10.70
CA ALA A 205 -14.79 -7.42 9.78
C ALA A 205 -13.63 -6.71 10.51
N LEU A 206 -13.90 -6.13 11.69
CA LEU A 206 -12.87 -5.52 12.53
C LEU A 206 -11.86 -6.56 13.01
N GLY A 207 -12.31 -7.74 13.42
CA GLY A 207 -11.46 -8.84 13.86
C GLY A 207 -10.56 -9.35 12.73
N GLU A 208 -11.10 -9.60 11.53
CA GLU A 208 -10.30 -10.04 10.38
C GLU A 208 -9.27 -8.98 9.96
N LEU A 209 -9.64 -7.68 10.00
CA LEU A 209 -8.68 -6.62 9.72
C LEU A 209 -7.58 -6.55 10.79
N ALA A 210 -7.93 -6.70 12.07
CA ALA A 210 -6.98 -6.75 13.18
C ALA A 210 -6.03 -7.96 13.05
N ARG A 211 -6.57 -9.15 12.77
CA ARG A 211 -5.79 -10.37 12.56
C ARG A 211 -4.74 -10.16 11.48
N ARG A 212 -5.13 -9.71 10.29
CA ARG A 212 -4.19 -9.44 9.19
C ARG A 212 -3.17 -8.37 9.54
N TYR A 213 -3.58 -7.32 10.22
CA TYR A 213 -2.68 -6.25 10.63
C TYR A 213 -1.60 -6.76 11.60
N PHE A 214 -1.99 -7.39 12.70
CA PHE A 214 -1.03 -7.83 13.72
C PHE A 214 -0.16 -9.00 13.26
N LEU A 215 -0.66 -9.88 12.40
CA LEU A 215 0.13 -10.96 11.81
C LEU A 215 1.16 -10.42 10.81
N SER A 216 0.77 -9.45 9.99
CA SER A 216 1.65 -8.96 8.91
C SER A 216 2.51 -7.74 9.28
N ARG A 217 2.19 -7.03 10.37
CA ARG A 217 2.86 -5.78 10.79
C ARG A 217 3.31 -5.78 12.24
N GLY A 218 2.96 -6.80 13.00
CA GLY A 218 3.42 -6.93 14.40
C GLY A 218 4.96 -7.04 14.50
N PRO A 219 5.55 -6.61 15.61
CA PRO A 219 4.93 -6.03 16.82
C PRO A 219 4.37 -4.62 16.58
N ALA A 220 3.13 -4.41 16.95
CA ALA A 220 2.43 -3.14 16.75
C ALA A 220 1.47 -2.86 17.92
N THR A 221 1.18 -1.59 18.15
CA THR A 221 0.23 -1.15 19.17
C THR A 221 -1.18 -1.08 18.59
N VAL A 222 -2.19 -1.03 19.45
CA VAL A 222 -3.56 -0.79 19.03
C VAL A 222 -3.73 0.61 18.39
N ASN A 223 -2.90 1.58 18.77
CA ASN A 223 -2.88 2.91 18.17
C ASN A 223 -2.35 2.86 16.73
N ASP A 224 -1.33 2.05 16.47
CA ASP A 224 -0.81 1.82 15.12
C ASP A 224 -1.90 1.18 14.24
N PHE A 225 -2.62 0.20 14.76
CA PHE A 225 -3.72 -0.44 14.04
C PHE A 225 -4.86 0.55 13.73
N ALA A 226 -5.26 1.38 14.72
CA ALA A 226 -6.27 2.43 14.50
C ALA A 226 -5.84 3.42 13.40
N TRP A 227 -4.59 3.85 13.44
CA TRP A 227 -3.99 4.73 12.45
C TRP A 227 -3.97 4.11 11.04
N TRP A 228 -3.42 2.91 10.91
CA TRP A 228 -3.32 2.21 9.64
C TRP A 228 -4.70 1.92 9.05
N GLY A 229 -5.62 1.42 9.85
CA GLY A 229 -6.99 1.09 9.45
C GLY A 229 -7.89 2.32 9.22
N GLY A 230 -7.41 3.54 9.54
CA GLY A 230 -8.19 4.76 9.42
C GLY A 230 -9.48 4.72 10.27
N MET A 231 -9.45 4.12 11.45
CA MET A 231 -10.60 3.89 12.31
C MET A 231 -10.45 4.58 13.67
N THR A 232 -11.51 4.59 14.45
CA THR A 232 -11.45 5.07 15.85
C THR A 232 -10.70 4.06 16.71
N LEU A 233 -10.09 4.55 17.81
CA LEU A 233 -9.44 3.66 18.78
C LEU A 233 -10.42 2.65 19.39
N GLY A 234 -11.69 3.03 19.59
CA GLY A 234 -12.73 2.12 20.06
C GLY A 234 -12.98 0.96 19.07
N GLN A 235 -13.03 1.24 17.77
CA GLN A 235 -13.14 0.19 16.74
C GLN A 235 -11.91 -0.71 16.72
N ALA A 236 -10.71 -0.13 16.81
CA ALA A 236 -9.45 -0.89 16.85
C ALA A 236 -9.38 -1.82 18.07
N LYS A 237 -9.78 -1.35 19.25
CA LYS A 237 -9.87 -2.17 20.46
C LYS A 237 -10.86 -3.32 20.30
N ARG A 238 -12.06 -3.07 19.74
CA ARG A 238 -13.03 -4.14 19.47
C ARG A 238 -12.47 -5.19 18.52
N GLY A 239 -11.81 -4.76 17.41
CA GLY A 239 -11.18 -5.68 16.48
C GLY A 239 -10.10 -6.54 17.14
N LEU A 240 -9.26 -5.93 17.99
CA LEU A 240 -8.24 -6.65 18.77
C LEU A 240 -8.87 -7.68 19.71
N GLU A 241 -9.94 -7.32 20.44
CA GLU A 241 -10.62 -8.25 21.37
C GLU A 241 -11.14 -9.51 20.67
N VAL A 242 -11.61 -9.40 19.43
CA VAL A 242 -12.08 -10.56 18.64
C VAL A 242 -10.97 -11.58 18.41
N VAL A 243 -9.71 -11.12 18.22
CA VAL A 243 -8.60 -11.97 17.76
C VAL A 243 -7.44 -12.09 18.75
N LYS A 244 -7.53 -11.48 19.93
CA LYS A 244 -6.43 -11.47 20.90
C LYS A 244 -5.98 -12.85 21.33
N GLY A 245 -6.86 -13.84 21.32
CA GLY A 245 -6.52 -15.23 21.61
C GLY A 245 -5.60 -15.90 20.58
N GLU A 246 -5.50 -15.33 19.38
CA GLU A 246 -4.62 -15.77 18.30
C GLU A 246 -3.28 -15.00 18.31
N LEU A 247 -3.11 -14.01 19.18
CA LEU A 247 -1.99 -13.09 19.21
C LEU A 247 -1.20 -13.25 20.52
N THR A 248 0.06 -12.84 20.45
CA THR A 248 0.93 -12.68 21.62
C THR A 248 1.05 -11.20 21.97
N ALA A 249 0.96 -10.86 23.26
CA ALA A 249 1.26 -9.55 23.79
C ALA A 249 2.64 -9.53 24.45
N ALA A 250 3.38 -8.44 24.30
CA ALA A 250 4.61 -8.19 25.05
C ALA A 250 4.77 -6.69 25.32
N VAL A 251 5.36 -6.36 26.47
CA VAL A 251 5.64 -4.98 26.87
C VAL A 251 7.10 -4.66 26.58
N PHE A 252 7.34 -3.58 25.81
CA PHE A 252 8.66 -3.00 25.54
C PHE A 252 8.64 -1.54 25.94
N ASP A 253 9.57 -1.13 26.79
CA ASP A 253 9.68 0.26 27.29
C ASP A 253 8.34 0.82 27.83
N GLY A 254 7.57 -0.04 28.53
CA GLY A 254 6.27 0.32 29.11
C GLY A 254 5.10 0.39 28.11
N VAL A 255 5.32 0.04 26.84
CA VAL A 255 4.30 0.02 25.79
C VAL A 255 3.94 -1.42 25.43
N GLU A 256 2.64 -1.70 25.33
CA GLU A 256 2.12 -3.02 24.95
C GLU A 256 2.08 -3.15 23.41
N TYR A 257 2.69 -4.23 22.90
CA TYR A 257 2.72 -4.60 21.49
C TYR A 257 2.06 -5.95 21.27
N TRP A 258 1.37 -6.08 20.15
CA TRP A 258 0.68 -7.29 19.70
C TRP A 258 1.28 -7.82 18.40
N PHE A 259 1.40 -9.13 18.27
CA PHE A 259 1.96 -9.83 17.11
C PHE A 259 1.49 -11.27 17.04
N GLY A 260 1.70 -11.97 15.94
CA GLY A 260 1.36 -13.38 15.79
C GLY A 260 2.12 -14.27 16.81
N THR A 261 1.45 -15.27 17.35
CA THR A 261 2.01 -16.21 18.34
C THR A 261 3.25 -16.92 17.83
N ASP A 262 3.32 -17.17 16.55
CA ASP A 262 4.48 -17.75 15.90
C ASP A 262 5.00 -16.82 14.80
N VAL A 263 5.80 -15.82 15.22
CA VAL A 263 6.51 -14.93 14.28
C VAL A 263 7.52 -15.70 13.41
N ASN A 264 7.83 -16.95 13.77
CA ASN A 264 8.69 -17.85 12.99
C ASN A 264 7.87 -18.79 12.11
N ALA A 265 6.68 -19.27 12.57
CA ALA A 265 5.82 -20.19 11.82
C ALA A 265 4.96 -19.52 10.75
N ALA A 266 4.73 -18.22 10.84
CA ALA A 266 4.05 -17.47 9.77
C ALA A 266 4.78 -17.55 8.41
N ARG A 267 5.92 -18.27 8.36
CA ARG A 267 6.76 -18.42 7.17
C ARG A 267 7.28 -19.84 7.03
N PRO A 268 6.87 -20.57 5.99
CA PRO A 268 7.53 -21.82 5.64
C PRO A 268 9.04 -21.55 5.40
N GLY A 269 9.91 -22.10 6.25
CA GLY A 269 11.37 -22.05 6.09
C GLY A 269 12.13 -21.02 6.96
N SER A 270 11.53 -20.30 7.88
CA SER A 270 12.22 -19.28 8.69
C SER A 270 12.62 -19.74 10.08
N GLY A 271 13.55 -20.66 10.16
CA GLY A 271 14.22 -21.06 11.43
C GLY A 271 15.37 -20.14 11.87
N VAL A 272 15.53 -18.94 11.31
CA VAL A 272 16.66 -18.04 11.59
C VAL A 272 16.15 -16.67 12.01
N ALA A 273 16.65 -16.16 13.14
CA ALA A 273 16.54 -14.74 13.47
C ALA A 273 17.01 -13.92 12.25
N ALA A 274 16.07 -13.25 11.57
CA ALA A 274 16.39 -12.58 10.33
C ALA A 274 17.36 -11.43 10.60
N SER A 275 18.57 -11.51 10.07
CA SER A 275 19.52 -10.39 10.13
C SER A 275 18.94 -9.20 9.38
N LEU A 276 19.14 -8.01 9.92
CA LEU A 276 18.73 -6.77 9.23
C LEU A 276 19.42 -6.68 7.87
N PRO A 277 18.73 -6.23 6.82
CA PRO A 277 19.35 -6.00 5.53
C PRO A 277 20.37 -4.87 5.64
N ALA A 278 21.51 -5.03 4.99
CA ALA A 278 22.57 -4.02 5.00
C ALA A 278 22.09 -2.67 4.46
N ALA A 279 21.22 -2.67 3.44
CA ALA A 279 20.53 -1.49 2.94
C ALA A 279 19.19 -1.85 2.30
N LEU A 280 18.26 -0.88 2.27
CA LEU A 280 17.00 -0.91 1.51
C LEU A 280 16.73 0.46 0.89
N LEU A 281 16.06 0.45 -0.25
CA LEU A 281 15.43 1.62 -0.86
C LEU A 281 13.90 1.48 -0.72
N LEU A 282 13.35 1.94 0.40
CA LEU A 282 11.91 1.90 0.65
C LEU A 282 11.19 2.88 -0.29
N PRO A 283 10.07 2.48 -0.92
CA PRO A 283 9.27 3.39 -1.73
C PRO A 283 8.60 4.48 -0.89
N ALA A 284 8.03 5.47 -1.57
CA ALA A 284 7.06 6.37 -0.94
C ALA A 284 5.89 5.56 -0.39
N TYR A 285 5.40 5.95 0.78
CA TYR A 285 4.27 5.30 1.45
C TYR A 285 4.51 3.82 1.79
N ASP A 286 5.74 3.39 2.02
CA ASP A 286 6.03 1.99 2.40
C ASP A 286 5.35 1.60 3.71
N GLU A 287 4.87 0.36 3.80
CA GLU A 287 4.17 -0.16 4.99
C GLU A 287 5.06 -0.19 6.25
N LEU A 288 6.39 -0.23 6.12
CA LEU A 288 7.31 -0.06 7.26
C LEU A 288 7.27 1.36 7.86
N THR A 289 6.76 2.35 7.13
CA THR A 289 6.64 3.74 7.59
C THR A 289 5.20 4.17 7.81
N VAL A 290 4.28 3.88 6.87
CA VAL A 290 2.87 4.33 6.98
C VAL A 290 2.00 3.40 7.81
N GLY A 291 2.47 2.19 8.10
CA GLY A 291 1.78 1.21 8.93
C GLY A 291 1.73 1.57 10.43
N TYR A 292 2.50 2.57 10.88
CA TYR A 292 2.70 2.88 12.28
C TYR A 292 2.55 4.36 12.58
N THR A 293 2.06 4.70 13.77
CA THR A 293 2.08 6.06 14.33
C THR A 293 3.48 6.39 14.85
N ASP A 294 4.05 5.48 15.64
CA ASP A 294 5.40 5.56 16.14
C ASP A 294 6.38 4.90 15.17
N ARG A 295 7.28 5.70 14.63
CA ARG A 295 8.32 5.28 13.68
C ARG A 295 9.70 5.21 14.30
N SER A 296 9.85 5.40 15.61
CA SER A 296 11.14 5.43 16.33
C SER A 296 11.97 4.17 16.12
N ALA A 297 11.32 3.02 15.87
CA ALA A 297 12.00 1.77 15.57
C ALA A 297 12.83 1.78 14.28
N ILE A 298 12.50 2.66 13.32
CA ILE A 298 13.19 2.76 12.02
C ILE A 298 13.73 4.18 11.76
N LEU A 299 13.07 5.22 12.30
CA LEU A 299 13.40 6.62 12.08
C LEU A 299 14.10 7.19 13.32
N PRO A 300 15.38 7.57 13.22
CA PRO A 300 16.06 8.23 14.33
C PRO A 300 15.38 9.57 14.71
N PRO A 301 15.23 9.88 16.01
CA PRO A 301 14.55 11.10 16.46
C PRO A 301 15.11 12.40 15.88
N ALA A 302 16.43 12.42 15.59
CA ALA A 302 17.10 13.57 14.99
C ALA A 302 16.56 13.93 13.59
N PHE A 303 15.94 13.00 12.89
CA PHE A 303 15.43 13.19 11.52
C PHE A 303 13.92 13.32 11.44
N GLU A 304 13.20 13.07 12.54
CA GLU A 304 11.73 13.08 12.57
C GLU A 304 11.13 14.46 12.29
N LYS A 305 11.73 15.53 12.82
CA LYS A 305 11.19 16.89 12.72
C LYS A 305 11.59 17.64 11.46
N ALA A 306 12.71 17.29 10.83
CA ALA A 306 13.32 18.15 9.82
C ALA A 306 13.16 17.67 8.37
N SER A 307 13.03 16.37 8.12
CA SER A 307 13.27 15.86 6.76
C SER A 307 12.37 14.71 6.30
N PHE A 308 11.69 14.01 7.19
CA PHE A 308 10.97 12.80 6.84
C PHE A 308 9.54 12.76 7.39
N SER A 309 8.55 12.94 6.50
CA SER A 309 7.12 12.86 6.85
C SER A 309 6.57 11.43 6.96
N GLY A 310 7.39 10.40 6.78
CA GLY A 310 6.95 9.00 6.64
C GLY A 310 6.35 8.66 5.27
N LEU A 311 6.18 9.66 4.40
CA LEU A 311 5.57 9.50 3.08
C LEU A 311 6.58 9.47 1.93
N LYS A 312 7.81 9.97 2.19
CA LYS A 312 8.89 10.02 1.18
C LYS A 312 9.58 8.67 1.02
N PRO A 313 10.14 8.37 -0.16
CA PRO A 313 11.01 7.22 -0.32
C PRO A 313 12.23 7.32 0.60
N ALA A 314 12.56 6.24 1.32
CA ALA A 314 13.61 6.25 2.33
C ALA A 314 14.81 5.37 1.98
N VAL A 315 16.01 5.84 2.32
CA VAL A 315 17.23 5.03 2.34
C VAL A 315 17.40 4.45 3.74
N VAL A 316 17.41 3.15 3.86
CA VAL A 316 17.58 2.43 5.12
C VAL A 316 18.93 1.72 5.12
N VAL A 317 19.67 1.82 6.23
CA VAL A 317 20.91 1.08 6.47
C VAL A 317 20.81 0.40 7.83
N ASN A 318 21.03 -0.91 7.88
CA ASN A 318 20.95 -1.69 9.11
C ASN A 318 19.69 -1.43 9.94
N GLY A 319 18.54 -1.33 9.27
CA GLY A 319 17.24 -1.10 9.90
C GLY A 319 16.93 0.36 10.30
N ARG A 320 17.78 1.34 9.97
CA ARG A 320 17.59 2.75 10.30
C ARG A 320 17.55 3.62 9.05
N ILE A 321 16.62 4.57 9.00
CA ILE A 321 16.55 5.58 7.92
C ILE A 321 17.74 6.53 8.07
N VAL A 322 18.52 6.64 6.98
CA VAL A 322 19.71 7.50 6.90
C VAL A 322 19.59 8.56 5.80
N GLY A 323 18.48 8.58 5.07
CA GLY A 323 18.28 9.51 3.97
C GLY A 323 16.99 9.25 3.23
N ILE A 324 16.82 10.01 2.15
CA ILE A 324 15.73 9.84 1.17
C ILE A 324 16.34 9.57 -0.20
N TRP A 325 15.53 9.03 -1.09
CA TRP A 325 15.91 8.83 -2.48
C TRP A 325 14.80 9.25 -3.44
N ARG A 326 15.14 9.47 -4.69
CA ARG A 326 14.16 9.67 -5.73
C ARG A 326 14.62 9.01 -7.03
N ARG A 327 13.66 8.55 -7.81
CA ARG A 327 13.85 8.12 -9.18
C ARG A 327 13.72 9.33 -10.10
N VAL A 328 14.70 9.54 -10.94
CA VAL A 328 14.64 10.50 -12.05
C VAL A 328 15.03 9.80 -13.37
N VAL A 329 14.56 10.31 -14.48
CA VAL A 329 14.95 9.83 -15.80
C VAL A 329 15.79 10.91 -16.47
N VAL A 330 17.05 10.59 -16.78
CA VAL A 330 17.99 11.51 -17.42
C VAL A 330 18.46 10.87 -18.72
N LYS A 331 18.17 11.53 -19.85
CA LYS A 331 18.52 11.01 -21.19
C LYS A 331 18.09 9.56 -21.42
N GLY A 332 16.88 9.21 -20.97
CA GLY A 332 16.30 7.87 -21.11
C GLY A 332 16.83 6.81 -20.12
N LYS A 333 17.76 7.17 -19.23
CA LYS A 333 18.28 6.25 -18.19
C LYS A 333 17.66 6.55 -16.85
N VAL A 334 17.38 5.51 -16.07
CA VAL A 334 16.94 5.67 -14.69
C VAL A 334 18.13 6.04 -13.81
N VAL A 335 17.96 7.09 -13.03
CA VAL A 335 18.93 7.55 -12.03
C VAL A 335 18.27 7.48 -10.67
N VAL A 336 18.94 6.85 -9.70
CA VAL A 336 18.58 6.89 -8.28
C VAL A 336 19.40 8.00 -7.64
N GLU A 337 18.74 9.09 -7.30
CA GLU A 337 19.37 10.20 -6.57
C GLU A 337 19.13 10.02 -5.07
N LEU A 338 20.21 10.07 -4.30
CA LEU A 338 20.23 9.91 -2.86
C LEU A 338 20.47 11.27 -2.17
N THR A 339 19.69 11.58 -1.15
CA THR A 339 19.97 12.68 -0.22
C THR A 339 20.15 12.08 1.16
N LEU A 340 21.40 11.98 1.62
CA LEU A 340 21.74 11.37 2.90
C LEU A 340 21.73 12.44 4.02
N PHE A 341 21.18 12.09 5.17
CA PHE A 341 21.09 12.96 6.36
C PHE A 341 22.39 12.97 7.16
N GLU A 342 23.18 11.89 7.01
CA GLU A 342 24.47 11.70 7.68
C GLU A 342 25.47 11.00 6.76
N LYS A 343 26.75 11.04 7.12
CA LYS A 343 27.78 10.25 6.42
C LYS A 343 27.58 8.77 6.68
N VAL A 344 27.54 7.98 5.63
CA VAL A 344 27.51 6.52 5.72
C VAL A 344 28.88 5.94 5.40
N SER A 345 29.18 4.75 5.92
CA SER A 345 30.44 4.06 5.64
C SER A 345 30.54 3.63 4.18
N LYS A 346 31.76 3.35 3.70
CA LYS A 346 31.96 2.81 2.34
C LYS A 346 31.20 1.49 2.12
N THR A 347 31.16 0.63 3.14
CA THR A 347 30.40 -0.63 3.10
C THR A 347 28.90 -0.39 2.98
N ALA A 348 28.35 0.57 3.74
CA ALA A 348 26.95 0.94 3.65
C ALA A 348 26.61 1.54 2.27
N MET A 349 27.48 2.38 1.72
CA MET A 349 27.29 2.93 0.38
C MET A 349 27.27 1.83 -0.68
N ALA A 350 28.20 0.87 -0.63
CA ALA A 350 28.19 -0.28 -1.54
C ALA A 350 26.91 -1.12 -1.42
N ALA A 351 26.36 -1.27 -0.22
CA ALA A 351 25.08 -1.94 0.01
C ALA A 351 23.90 -1.14 -0.60
N ILE A 352 23.87 0.18 -0.45
CA ILE A 352 22.86 1.06 -1.08
C ILE A 352 22.92 0.94 -2.60
N GLU A 353 24.11 0.98 -3.20
CA GLU A 353 24.29 0.81 -4.64
C GLU A 353 23.83 -0.57 -5.13
N LYS A 354 24.09 -1.63 -4.35
CA LYS A 354 23.59 -2.98 -4.64
C LYS A 354 22.06 -3.01 -4.66
N GLU A 355 21.41 -2.33 -3.71
CA GLU A 355 19.97 -2.25 -3.66
C GLU A 355 19.39 -1.39 -4.80
N ALA A 356 20.05 -0.29 -5.19
CA ALA A 356 19.68 0.47 -6.37
C ALA A 356 19.76 -0.37 -7.65
N ARG A 357 20.79 -1.22 -7.78
CA ARG A 357 20.87 -2.20 -8.89
C ARG A 357 19.74 -3.24 -8.81
N ARG A 358 19.28 -3.64 -7.61
CA ARG A 358 18.09 -4.50 -7.45
C ARG A 358 16.84 -3.80 -7.97
N TYR A 359 16.67 -2.52 -7.64
CA TYR A 359 15.57 -1.70 -8.17
C TYR A 359 15.64 -1.58 -9.71
N GLY A 360 16.83 -1.40 -10.27
CA GLY A 360 17.02 -1.43 -11.73
C GLY A 360 16.59 -2.75 -12.37
N ARG A 361 16.99 -3.88 -11.81
CA ARG A 361 16.53 -5.20 -12.29
C ARG A 361 15.01 -5.37 -12.20
N PHE A 362 14.39 -4.87 -11.13
CA PHE A 362 12.94 -4.86 -11.02
C PHE A 362 12.27 -4.11 -12.17
N LEU A 363 12.81 -2.97 -12.58
CA LEU A 363 12.33 -2.18 -13.71
C LEU A 363 12.73 -2.77 -15.08
N ALA A 364 13.56 -3.80 -15.13
CA ALA A 364 14.25 -4.30 -16.33
C ALA A 364 15.11 -3.22 -17.02
N GLU A 365 15.71 -2.32 -16.22
CA GLU A 365 16.51 -1.17 -16.70
C GLU A 365 17.85 -1.09 -15.98
N GLY A 366 18.87 -0.54 -16.63
CA GLY A 366 20.12 -0.14 -15.96
C GLY A 366 19.88 1.10 -15.09
N VAL A 367 20.50 1.14 -13.93
CA VAL A 367 20.37 2.26 -12.98
C VAL A 367 21.72 2.90 -12.72
N GLU A 368 21.78 4.22 -12.82
CA GLU A 368 22.87 5.05 -12.32
C GLU A 368 22.53 5.55 -10.91
N VAL A 369 23.50 5.52 -10.00
CA VAL A 369 23.37 6.06 -8.66
C VAL A 369 24.08 7.39 -8.56
N ARG A 370 23.39 8.44 -8.10
CA ARG A 370 23.98 9.75 -7.79
C ARG A 370 23.75 10.09 -6.34
N VAL A 371 24.82 10.45 -5.67
CA VAL A 371 24.76 10.88 -4.26
C VAL A 371 24.87 12.39 -4.22
N THR A 372 23.88 13.03 -3.66
CA THR A 372 23.93 14.45 -3.31
C THR A 372 24.05 14.55 -1.79
N THR A 373 25.17 15.04 -1.31
CA THR A 373 25.31 15.44 0.11
C THR A 373 24.82 16.86 0.24
N GLY A 374 23.59 17.04 0.69
CA GLY A 374 23.01 18.35 0.88
C GLY A 374 22.11 18.36 2.11
N ARG A 375 22.30 19.34 2.98
CA ARG A 375 21.31 19.72 3.99
C ARG A 375 20.14 20.35 3.23
N HIS A 376 19.15 19.56 2.83
CA HIS A 376 17.86 20.09 2.38
C HIS A 376 16.85 19.86 3.50
N TYR A 377 16.64 20.92 4.26
CA TYR A 377 15.60 21.06 5.26
C TYR A 377 14.25 21.36 4.58
#